data_52de1185c67d5bf3c12169d704cb6b86
#
_entry.id   52de1185c67d5bf3c12169d704cb6b86
#
_cell.length_a   1.000
_cell.length_b   1.000
_cell.length_c   1.000
_cell.angle_alpha   90.00
_cell.angle_beta   90.00
_cell.angle_gamma   90.00
#
_symmetry.space_group_name_H-M   'P 1'
#
loop_
_entity.id
_entity.type
_entity.pdbx_description
1 polymer ?
#
loop_
_entity_poly.entity_id
_entity_poly.type
_entity_poly.pdbx_seq_one_letter_code
_entity_poly.pdbx_strand_id
1 'polypeptide(L)'
;MCGIFGVWNLDQRPIDIAGVRRATDAIRHRGPDDEGYLLVDTRNTRPISCAGPDTDRRLTIPQIDRYKSEEFDLAFGFRRLAILDLSPGGHQPMASHDGKVWIVFNGEIYNYRELREELAGHGHNFKTTSDTEVILAAYQQWGESCVEHFNGMFALAIWDSAAKKMFAARDRFGEKPFHYVYIPQRLFAFASEMKSLWAAGLAGRRIHEETLALFTQHGQVEIGEQTIYENIQRLPQAYCLTLTADGRLQKRRYWDIDPRERIEGWTDERYAEQFREHFTSSVNLRLRADVPVGSSLSGGLDSSTVVSVINRLLPETAVQKTFSARFDDPSRDEGKWMDLVTQSNRVERNDVWPTAERFFEELERLFWHQEEPFTSSSVYAQWSVMRLAKQNGVTVLLDGPGLEYSL
;
A
#
# COMPACT_ATOMS: atom_id res chain seq x y z
N MET A 1 -2.42 6.98 -1.27
CA MET A 1 -1.89 5.60 -1.51
C MET A 1 -2.33 5.15 -2.88
N CYS A 2 -1.46 4.46 -3.62
CA CYS A 2 -1.83 3.92 -4.94
C CYS A 2 -2.94 2.87 -4.85
N GLY A 3 -3.55 2.55 -5.97
CA GLY A 3 -4.53 1.48 -6.13
C GLY A 3 -4.10 0.49 -7.20
N ILE A 4 -4.09 -0.79 -6.90
CA ILE A 4 -3.80 -1.86 -7.84
C ILE A 4 -5.02 -2.75 -8.05
N PHE A 5 -5.17 -3.24 -9.27
CA PHE A 5 -6.14 -4.23 -9.68
C PHE A 5 -5.51 -5.16 -10.71
N GLY A 6 -5.92 -6.42 -10.72
CA GLY A 6 -5.57 -7.36 -11.78
C GLY A 6 -6.52 -8.52 -11.89
N VAL A 7 -6.61 -9.08 -13.08
CA VAL A 7 -7.40 -10.25 -13.40
C VAL A 7 -6.66 -11.14 -14.39
N TRP A 8 -6.70 -12.45 -14.16
CA TRP A 8 -6.19 -13.47 -15.07
C TRP A 8 -7.20 -14.62 -15.19
N ASN A 9 -7.75 -14.79 -16.38
CA ASN A 9 -8.59 -15.92 -16.70
C ASN A 9 -7.73 -17.13 -17.06
N LEU A 10 -7.56 -18.03 -16.11
CA LEU A 10 -6.71 -19.22 -16.24
C LEU A 10 -7.25 -20.23 -17.28
N ASP A 11 -8.55 -20.15 -17.58
CA ASP A 11 -9.21 -20.93 -18.61
C ASP A 11 -9.11 -20.27 -20.00
N GLN A 12 -8.28 -19.24 -20.12
CA GLN A 12 -8.02 -18.48 -21.35
C GLN A 12 -9.27 -17.81 -21.98
N ARG A 13 -10.37 -17.68 -21.22
CA ARG A 13 -11.50 -16.89 -21.65
C ARG A 13 -11.12 -15.40 -21.72
N PRO A 14 -11.75 -14.65 -22.64
CA PRO A 14 -11.55 -13.22 -22.69
C PRO A 14 -11.87 -12.53 -21.36
N ILE A 15 -11.08 -11.48 -21.05
CA ILE A 15 -11.40 -10.58 -19.93
C ILE A 15 -12.48 -9.59 -20.33
N ASP A 16 -13.22 -9.06 -19.37
CA ASP A 16 -14.10 -7.89 -19.57
C ASP A 16 -13.29 -6.60 -19.40
N ILE A 17 -12.83 -5.98 -20.49
CA ILE A 17 -12.09 -4.70 -20.45
C ILE A 17 -12.93 -3.60 -19.78
N ALA A 18 -14.23 -3.56 -19.99
CA ALA A 18 -15.10 -2.60 -19.31
C ALA A 18 -15.15 -2.86 -17.81
N GLY A 19 -15.12 -4.14 -17.38
CA GLY A 19 -14.99 -4.55 -15.99
C GLY A 19 -13.66 -4.12 -15.39
N VAL A 20 -12.54 -4.26 -16.10
CA VAL A 20 -11.21 -3.79 -15.68
C VAL A 20 -11.24 -2.27 -15.43
N ARG A 21 -11.86 -1.49 -16.31
CA ARG A 21 -12.01 -0.05 -16.13
C ARG A 21 -12.86 0.28 -14.89
N ARG A 22 -14.05 -0.33 -14.76
CA ARG A 22 -14.90 -0.12 -13.57
C ARG A 22 -14.17 -0.45 -12.27
N ALA A 23 -13.38 -1.52 -12.25
CA ALA A 23 -12.56 -1.90 -11.10
C ALA A 23 -11.51 -0.84 -10.74
N THR A 24 -10.81 -0.32 -11.76
CA THR A 24 -9.78 0.70 -11.60
C THR A 24 -10.38 2.04 -11.19
N ASP A 25 -11.57 2.39 -11.73
CA ASP A 25 -12.31 3.60 -11.36
C ASP A 25 -12.84 3.54 -9.91
N ALA A 26 -13.22 2.37 -9.42
CA ALA A 26 -13.70 2.19 -8.06
C ALA A 26 -12.65 2.56 -7.00
N ILE A 27 -11.37 2.54 -7.36
CA ILE A 27 -10.24 2.93 -6.49
C ILE A 27 -9.55 4.23 -6.91
N ARG A 28 -10.19 5.07 -7.73
CA ARG A 28 -9.66 6.36 -8.17
C ARG A 28 -9.27 7.28 -7.01
N HIS A 29 -10.00 7.22 -5.90
CA HIS A 29 -9.71 8.02 -4.71
C HIS A 29 -8.35 7.72 -4.07
N ARG A 30 -7.79 6.52 -4.29
CA ARG A 30 -6.46 6.13 -3.81
C ARG A 30 -5.34 6.81 -4.58
N GLY A 31 -5.52 6.96 -5.89
CA GLY A 31 -4.51 7.50 -6.78
C GLY A 31 -5.11 8.42 -7.84
N PRO A 32 -5.26 9.72 -7.52
CA PRO A 32 -5.90 10.67 -8.43
C PRO A 32 -4.96 11.24 -9.50
N ASP A 33 -3.64 10.99 -9.39
CA ASP A 33 -2.62 11.71 -10.17
C ASP A 33 -2.35 11.10 -11.54
N ASP A 34 -2.57 9.77 -11.69
CA ASP A 34 -2.36 9.05 -12.95
C ASP A 34 -3.09 7.71 -12.93
N GLU A 35 -3.35 7.16 -14.11
CA GLU A 35 -3.88 5.81 -14.29
C GLU A 35 -3.18 5.10 -15.44
N GLY A 36 -3.14 3.78 -15.37
CA GLY A 36 -2.60 2.98 -16.46
C GLY A 36 -3.13 1.56 -16.46
N TYR A 37 -3.00 0.92 -17.61
CA TYR A 37 -3.49 -0.43 -17.83
C TYR A 37 -2.45 -1.27 -18.57
N LEU A 38 -2.49 -2.58 -18.29
CA LEU A 38 -1.77 -3.61 -19.04
C LEU A 38 -2.80 -4.61 -19.54
N LEU A 39 -2.71 -4.95 -20.82
CA LEU A 39 -3.47 -6.05 -21.44
C LEU A 39 -2.49 -7.11 -21.91
N VAL A 40 -2.77 -8.38 -21.66
CA VAL A 40 -1.89 -9.49 -22.06
C VAL A 40 -2.72 -10.62 -22.66
N ASP A 41 -2.30 -11.11 -23.82
CA ASP A 41 -2.63 -12.43 -24.32
C ASP A 41 -1.54 -13.41 -23.85
N THR A 42 -1.82 -14.21 -22.82
CA THR A 42 -0.83 -15.12 -22.23
C THR A 42 -0.39 -16.24 -23.15
N ARG A 43 -1.15 -16.51 -24.23
CA ARG A 43 -0.80 -17.49 -25.28
C ARG A 43 0.35 -16.97 -26.14
N ASN A 44 0.29 -15.68 -26.53
CA ASN A 44 1.26 -15.02 -27.40
C ASN A 44 2.28 -14.17 -26.64
N THR A 45 2.11 -14.01 -25.33
CA THR A 45 3.04 -13.31 -24.42
C THR A 45 3.41 -11.88 -24.83
N ARG A 46 2.50 -11.13 -25.44
CA ARG A 46 2.72 -9.75 -25.84
C ARG A 46 1.93 -8.79 -24.94
N PRO A 47 2.54 -8.23 -23.91
CA PRO A 47 1.91 -7.20 -23.07
C PRO A 47 1.76 -5.89 -23.84
N ILE A 48 0.62 -5.21 -23.62
CA ILE A 48 0.33 -3.90 -24.21
C ILE A 48 -0.03 -2.94 -23.08
N SER A 49 0.80 -1.89 -22.91
CA SER A 49 0.49 -0.79 -22.02
C SER A 49 -0.56 0.13 -22.64
N CYS A 50 -1.57 0.51 -21.85
CA CYS A 50 -2.68 1.33 -22.32
C CYS A 50 -2.97 2.49 -21.35
N ALA A 51 -3.43 3.60 -21.93
CA ALA A 51 -3.93 4.77 -21.23
C ALA A 51 -5.43 4.66 -20.93
N GLY A 52 -5.86 5.41 -19.92
CA GLY A 52 -7.26 5.75 -19.68
C GLY A 52 -7.47 7.27 -19.67
N PRO A 53 -8.67 7.75 -19.30
CA PRO A 53 -9.01 9.17 -19.31
C PRO A 53 -8.14 10.04 -18.40
N ASP A 54 -7.68 9.48 -17.25
CA ASP A 54 -6.88 10.18 -16.25
C ASP A 54 -5.36 9.93 -16.40
N THR A 55 -4.93 9.24 -17.46
CA THR A 55 -3.50 8.99 -17.71
C THR A 55 -2.76 10.30 -17.97
N ASP A 56 -1.56 10.41 -17.43
CA ASP A 56 -0.68 11.56 -17.60
C ASP A 56 -0.52 11.90 -19.10
N ARG A 57 -0.93 13.11 -19.50
CA ARG A 57 -0.97 13.56 -20.90
C ARG A 57 0.39 13.62 -21.58
N ARG A 58 1.49 13.56 -20.80
CA ARG A 58 2.86 13.51 -21.30
C ARG A 58 3.21 12.12 -21.87
N LEU A 59 2.43 11.08 -21.56
CA LEU A 59 2.61 9.73 -22.07
C LEU A 59 1.91 9.55 -23.42
N THR A 60 2.62 8.95 -24.37
CA THR A 60 2.09 8.62 -25.71
C THR A 60 1.86 7.12 -25.79
N ILE A 61 0.82 6.64 -25.16
CA ILE A 61 0.40 5.24 -25.15
C ILE A 61 -1.05 5.12 -25.64
N PRO A 62 -1.44 4.00 -26.27
CA PRO A 62 -2.78 3.84 -26.84
C PRO A 62 -3.85 3.81 -25.75
N GLN A 63 -5.04 4.35 -26.06
CA GLN A 63 -6.19 4.25 -25.15
C GLN A 63 -6.68 2.80 -25.06
N ILE A 64 -7.06 2.37 -23.86
CA ILE A 64 -7.56 1.01 -23.60
C ILE A 64 -8.80 0.68 -24.44
N ASP A 65 -9.65 1.67 -24.75
CA ASP A 65 -10.87 1.51 -25.54
C ASP A 65 -10.63 1.14 -27.02
N ARG A 66 -9.37 1.17 -27.48
CA ARG A 66 -9.01 0.71 -28.83
C ARG A 66 -8.97 -0.81 -28.95
N TYR A 67 -8.95 -1.52 -27.83
CA TYR A 67 -8.78 -2.97 -27.80
C TYR A 67 -10.09 -3.69 -27.50
N LYS A 68 -10.21 -4.89 -28.03
CA LYS A 68 -11.36 -5.78 -27.81
C LYS A 68 -11.02 -6.82 -26.75
N SER A 69 -11.99 -7.16 -25.94
CA SER A 69 -11.84 -8.16 -24.86
C SER A 69 -11.37 -9.52 -25.36
N GLU A 70 -11.84 -9.95 -26.53
CA GLU A 70 -11.58 -11.29 -27.09
C GLU A 70 -10.10 -11.60 -27.34
N GLU A 71 -9.25 -10.58 -27.31
CA GLU A 71 -7.82 -10.71 -27.58
C GLU A 71 -7.00 -11.00 -26.33
N PHE A 72 -7.56 -10.82 -25.12
CA PHE A 72 -6.77 -10.83 -23.88
C PHE A 72 -7.41 -11.69 -22.80
N ASP A 73 -6.59 -12.35 -22.00
CA ASP A 73 -6.98 -13.19 -20.88
C ASP A 73 -6.39 -12.71 -19.53
N LEU A 74 -5.47 -11.72 -19.55
CA LEU A 74 -4.91 -11.08 -18.35
C LEU A 74 -4.93 -9.56 -18.52
N ALA A 75 -5.25 -8.84 -17.43
CA ALA A 75 -5.10 -7.40 -17.37
C ALA A 75 -4.69 -6.92 -15.97
N PHE A 76 -3.95 -5.81 -15.94
CA PHE A 76 -3.75 -4.98 -14.76
C PHE A 76 -4.39 -3.61 -14.95
N GLY A 77 -4.84 -3.01 -13.83
CA GLY A 77 -5.24 -1.62 -13.71
C GLY A 77 -4.54 -0.96 -12.53
N PHE A 78 -4.20 0.30 -12.69
CA PHE A 78 -3.42 1.05 -11.70
C PHE A 78 -3.94 2.47 -11.51
N ARG A 79 -3.93 2.94 -10.26
CA ARG A 79 -4.17 4.34 -9.89
C ARG A 79 -3.00 4.84 -9.07
N ARG A 80 -2.41 5.96 -9.46
CA ARG A 80 -1.20 6.53 -8.88
C ARG A 80 -1.50 7.67 -7.93
N LEU A 81 -0.93 7.59 -6.73
CA LEU A 81 -0.61 8.74 -5.89
C LEU A 81 0.91 8.95 -6.01
N ALA A 82 1.31 10.04 -6.62
CA ALA A 82 2.71 10.34 -6.87
C ALA A 82 3.39 10.86 -5.60
N ILE A 83 4.30 10.07 -5.03
CA ILE A 83 5.08 10.39 -3.83
C ILE A 83 6.57 10.46 -4.18
N LEU A 84 7.08 9.45 -4.89
CA LEU A 84 8.43 9.40 -5.46
C LEU A 84 8.35 9.50 -6.98
N ASP A 85 9.30 10.21 -7.60
CA ASP A 85 9.36 10.47 -9.04
C ASP A 85 8.06 11.07 -9.60
N LEU A 86 7.84 12.36 -9.40
CA LEU A 86 6.62 13.06 -9.85
C LEU A 86 6.53 13.20 -11.39
N SER A 87 7.47 12.62 -12.11
CA SER A 87 7.48 12.57 -13.58
C SER A 87 6.63 11.40 -14.12
N PRO A 88 6.39 11.34 -15.44
CA PRO A 88 5.79 10.16 -16.07
C PRO A 88 6.63 8.87 -15.91
N GLY A 89 7.90 8.97 -15.47
CA GLY A 89 8.74 7.81 -15.16
C GLY A 89 8.20 6.89 -14.08
N GLY A 90 7.36 7.41 -13.19
CA GLY A 90 6.67 6.60 -12.18
C GLY A 90 5.33 5.99 -12.63
N HIS A 91 4.98 6.07 -13.91
CA HIS A 91 3.76 5.46 -14.46
C HIS A 91 3.76 3.94 -14.31
N GLN A 92 2.59 3.38 -14.02
CA GLN A 92 2.37 1.94 -13.92
C GLN A 92 1.08 1.54 -14.66
N PRO A 93 0.97 0.28 -15.12
CA PRO A 93 1.92 -0.82 -14.96
C PRO A 93 3.26 -0.54 -15.61
N MET A 94 4.36 -0.78 -14.87
CA MET A 94 5.72 -0.50 -15.33
C MET A 94 6.38 -1.76 -15.87
N ALA A 95 7.13 -1.63 -16.97
CA ALA A 95 7.89 -2.72 -17.57
C ALA A 95 9.35 -2.72 -17.14
N SER A 96 9.96 -3.91 -17.04
CA SER A 96 11.41 -4.06 -17.07
C SER A 96 11.99 -3.59 -18.39
N HIS A 97 13.31 -3.33 -18.44
CA HIS A 97 14.00 -2.83 -19.65
C HIS A 97 13.81 -3.72 -20.87
N ASP A 98 13.72 -5.03 -20.69
CA ASP A 98 13.51 -6.01 -21.76
C ASP A 98 12.02 -6.25 -22.08
N GLY A 99 11.10 -5.58 -21.36
CA GLY A 99 9.66 -5.67 -21.55
C GLY A 99 9.03 -7.01 -21.13
N LYS A 100 9.77 -7.89 -20.46
CA LYS A 100 9.29 -9.24 -20.10
C LYS A 100 8.60 -9.29 -18.74
N VAL A 101 8.97 -8.39 -17.84
CA VAL A 101 8.42 -8.33 -16.48
C VAL A 101 7.62 -7.04 -16.34
N TRP A 102 6.40 -7.14 -15.81
CA TRP A 102 5.50 -6.02 -15.60
C TRP A 102 4.99 -5.99 -14.17
N ILE A 103 4.93 -4.82 -13.57
CA ILE A 103 4.52 -4.64 -12.19
C ILE A 103 3.39 -3.63 -12.04
N VAL A 104 2.48 -3.92 -11.09
CA VAL A 104 1.67 -2.94 -10.38
C VAL A 104 2.03 -2.98 -8.89
N PHE A 105 2.22 -1.80 -8.31
CA PHE A 105 2.78 -1.65 -6.98
C PHE A 105 2.08 -0.51 -6.22
N ASN A 106 1.58 -0.82 -5.04
CA ASN A 106 1.05 0.13 -4.07
C ASN A 106 1.92 0.10 -2.83
N GLY A 107 2.77 1.10 -2.64
CA GLY A 107 3.66 1.15 -1.50
C GLY A 107 4.84 2.09 -1.68
N GLU A 108 5.83 1.91 -0.85
CA GLU A 108 7.15 2.56 -0.87
C GLU A 108 8.23 1.59 -0.40
N ILE A 109 9.32 1.49 -1.14
CA ILE A 109 10.53 0.76 -0.73
C ILE A 109 11.53 1.79 -0.22
N TYR A 110 11.58 1.99 1.07
CA TYR A 110 12.37 3.07 1.70
C TYR A 110 13.88 2.96 1.47
N ASN A 111 14.41 1.73 1.36
CA ASN A 111 15.81 1.47 1.06
C ASN A 111 16.11 1.37 -0.44
N TYR A 112 15.27 1.97 -1.29
CA TYR A 112 15.43 1.87 -2.75
C TYR A 112 16.76 2.47 -3.26
N ARG A 113 17.32 3.46 -2.57
CA ARG A 113 18.59 4.08 -2.97
C ARG A 113 19.76 3.12 -2.79
N GLU A 114 19.83 2.47 -1.65
CA GLU A 114 20.83 1.46 -1.31
C GLU A 114 20.73 0.25 -2.23
N LEU A 115 19.50 -0.24 -2.46
CA LEU A 115 19.25 -1.34 -3.40
C LEU A 115 19.61 -0.96 -4.85
N ARG A 116 19.36 0.28 -5.26
CA ARG A 116 19.74 0.78 -6.58
C ARG A 116 21.26 0.74 -6.79
N GLU A 117 22.04 1.15 -5.80
CA GLU A 117 23.50 1.09 -5.84
C GLU A 117 24.00 -0.35 -5.93
N GLU A 118 23.46 -1.26 -5.13
CA GLU A 118 23.78 -2.69 -5.15
C GLU A 118 23.44 -3.31 -6.51
N LEU A 119 22.24 -3.08 -7.02
CA LEU A 119 21.80 -3.61 -8.32
C LEU A 119 22.56 -3.00 -9.50
N ALA A 120 22.99 -1.75 -9.40
CA ALA A 120 23.89 -1.15 -10.40
C ALA A 120 25.26 -1.86 -10.43
N GLY A 121 25.77 -2.28 -9.26
CA GLY A 121 26.95 -3.14 -9.15
C GLY A 121 26.77 -4.51 -9.81
N HIS A 122 25.55 -5.03 -9.91
CA HIS A 122 25.21 -6.24 -10.66
C HIS A 122 24.93 -5.99 -12.16
N GLY A 123 25.08 -4.76 -12.64
CA GLY A 123 24.93 -4.40 -14.05
C GLY A 123 23.54 -3.93 -14.47
N HIS A 124 22.62 -3.72 -13.51
CA HIS A 124 21.32 -3.12 -13.81
C HIS A 124 21.44 -1.62 -14.06
N ASN A 125 20.70 -1.12 -15.05
CA ASN A 125 20.63 0.30 -15.38
C ASN A 125 19.25 0.86 -15.06
N PHE A 126 19.19 2.12 -14.63
CA PHE A 126 17.97 2.78 -14.22
C PHE A 126 17.70 4.04 -15.04
N LYS A 127 16.46 4.26 -15.44
CA LYS A 127 16.01 5.42 -16.24
C LYS A 127 15.20 6.41 -15.44
N THR A 128 14.60 5.96 -14.33
CA THR A 128 13.72 6.75 -13.46
C THR A 128 14.34 6.91 -12.08
N THR A 129 13.75 7.74 -11.26
CA THR A 129 14.10 7.85 -9.83
C THR A 129 13.13 7.08 -8.94
N SER A 130 12.18 6.33 -9.55
CA SER A 130 11.17 5.55 -8.85
C SER A 130 11.76 4.32 -8.16
N ASP A 131 11.22 3.98 -7.00
CA ASP A 131 11.45 2.72 -6.29
C ASP A 131 10.83 1.52 -7.05
N THR A 132 9.78 1.74 -7.84
CA THR A 132 9.14 0.70 -8.67
C THR A 132 10.12 0.08 -9.67
N GLU A 133 10.98 0.89 -10.29
CA GLU A 133 12.03 0.37 -11.19
C GLU A 133 13.06 -0.48 -10.44
N VAL A 134 13.35 -0.12 -9.17
CA VAL A 134 14.24 -0.89 -8.30
C VAL A 134 13.63 -2.25 -7.97
N ILE A 135 12.31 -2.33 -7.74
CA ILE A 135 11.63 -3.62 -7.52
C ILE A 135 11.76 -4.53 -8.76
N LEU A 136 11.57 -3.97 -9.97
CA LEU A 136 11.73 -4.74 -11.21
C LEU A 136 13.13 -5.29 -11.38
N ALA A 137 14.16 -4.46 -11.14
CA ALA A 137 15.55 -4.88 -11.19
C ALA A 137 15.88 -5.95 -10.12
N ALA A 138 15.35 -5.78 -8.90
CA ALA A 138 15.49 -6.74 -7.82
C ALA A 138 14.85 -8.09 -8.15
N TYR A 139 13.64 -8.08 -8.76
CA TYR A 139 13.00 -9.30 -9.22
C TYR A 139 13.78 -10.00 -10.33
N GLN A 140 14.34 -9.24 -11.27
CA GLN A 140 15.21 -9.81 -12.31
C GLN A 140 16.50 -10.41 -11.74
N GLN A 141 17.07 -9.81 -10.68
CA GLN A 141 18.30 -10.26 -10.03
C GLN A 141 18.08 -11.47 -9.11
N TRP A 142 17.07 -11.40 -8.24
CA TRP A 142 16.88 -12.37 -7.15
C TRP A 142 15.59 -13.20 -7.25
N GLY A 143 14.80 -12.98 -8.31
CA GLY A 143 13.52 -13.67 -8.46
C GLY A 143 12.54 -13.33 -7.33
N GLU A 144 11.83 -14.32 -6.86
CA GLU A 144 10.83 -14.17 -5.80
C GLU A 144 11.43 -13.84 -4.42
N SER A 145 12.74 -14.05 -4.23
CA SER A 145 13.44 -13.67 -2.99
C SER A 145 13.71 -12.16 -2.90
N CYS A 146 13.43 -11.38 -3.93
CA CYS A 146 13.60 -9.93 -3.91
C CYS A 146 12.89 -9.27 -2.72
N VAL A 147 11.75 -9.79 -2.28
CA VAL A 147 10.97 -9.26 -1.14
C VAL A 147 11.72 -9.32 0.20
N GLU A 148 12.70 -10.19 0.32
CA GLU A 148 13.52 -10.35 1.53
C GLU A 148 14.50 -9.17 1.71
N HIS A 149 14.87 -8.51 0.61
CA HIS A 149 15.74 -7.32 0.57
C HIS A 149 15.02 -6.00 0.84
N PHE A 150 13.70 -5.97 0.74
CA PHE A 150 12.93 -4.73 0.84
C PHE A 150 12.72 -4.28 2.28
N ASN A 151 13.04 -3.02 2.57
CA ASN A 151 12.55 -2.30 3.74
C ASN A 151 11.48 -1.31 3.25
N GLY A 152 10.22 -1.64 3.47
CA GLY A 152 9.13 -0.86 2.92
C GLY A 152 7.76 -1.37 3.33
N MET A 153 6.75 -0.60 2.99
CA MET A 153 5.35 -0.95 3.07
C MET A 153 4.82 -1.17 1.65
N PHE A 154 4.32 -2.36 1.34
CA PHE A 154 3.96 -2.68 -0.04
C PHE A 154 2.91 -3.77 -0.21
N ALA A 155 2.17 -3.63 -1.30
CA ALA A 155 1.44 -4.69 -1.97
C ALA A 155 1.78 -4.60 -3.46
N LEU A 156 2.26 -5.68 -4.04
CA LEU A 156 2.69 -5.72 -5.44
C LEU A 156 2.19 -6.96 -6.16
N ALA A 157 2.04 -6.84 -7.48
CA ALA A 157 1.84 -7.97 -8.36
C ALA A 157 2.70 -7.81 -9.62
N ILE A 158 3.42 -8.86 -9.97
CA ILE A 158 4.32 -8.94 -11.11
C ILE A 158 3.81 -10.00 -12.08
N TRP A 159 3.70 -9.63 -13.36
CA TRP A 159 3.56 -10.56 -14.46
C TRP A 159 4.91 -10.81 -15.12
N ASP A 160 5.37 -12.04 -15.09
CA ASP A 160 6.57 -12.50 -15.80
C ASP A 160 6.15 -13.24 -17.07
N SER A 161 6.29 -12.57 -18.22
CA SER A 161 5.90 -13.09 -19.52
C SER A 161 6.76 -14.27 -19.97
N ALA A 162 8.02 -14.32 -19.57
CA ALA A 162 8.93 -15.40 -19.93
C ALA A 162 8.63 -16.67 -19.15
N ALA A 163 8.39 -16.55 -17.85
CA ALA A 163 8.02 -17.67 -16.99
C ALA A 163 6.53 -18.00 -17.05
N LYS A 164 5.70 -17.17 -17.70
CA LYS A 164 4.23 -17.27 -17.72
C LYS A 164 3.64 -17.46 -16.32
N LYS A 165 4.07 -16.60 -15.39
CA LYS A 165 3.63 -16.65 -14.01
C LYS A 165 3.29 -15.26 -13.46
N MET A 166 2.41 -15.24 -12.48
CA MET A 166 2.15 -14.08 -11.64
C MET A 166 2.78 -14.29 -10.28
N PHE A 167 3.55 -13.32 -9.82
CA PHE A 167 4.08 -13.23 -8.47
C PHE A 167 3.44 -12.06 -7.77
N ALA A 168 2.96 -12.24 -6.53
CA ALA A 168 2.47 -11.15 -5.72
C ALA A 168 3.00 -11.25 -4.29
N ALA A 169 3.13 -10.10 -3.63
CA ALA A 169 3.63 -10.07 -2.27
C ALA A 169 2.99 -8.92 -1.47
N ARG A 170 2.88 -9.12 -0.15
CA ARG A 170 2.46 -8.13 0.82
C ARG A 170 3.56 -7.93 1.85
N ASP A 171 3.76 -6.70 2.31
CA ASP A 171 4.83 -6.33 3.23
C ASP A 171 4.79 -7.09 4.57
N ARG A 172 5.87 -6.94 5.36
CA ARG A 172 6.09 -7.70 6.61
C ARG A 172 4.98 -7.52 7.63
N PHE A 173 4.38 -6.33 7.71
CA PHE A 173 3.36 -5.99 8.70
C PHE A 173 1.94 -5.87 8.10
N GLY A 174 1.81 -6.05 6.77
CA GLY A 174 0.52 -5.96 6.09
C GLY A 174 -0.03 -4.53 5.99
N GLU A 175 0.86 -3.53 5.99
CA GLU A 175 0.45 -2.11 5.93
C GLU A 175 -0.30 -1.77 4.64
N LYS A 176 0.03 -2.43 3.53
CA LYS A 176 -0.70 -2.25 2.27
C LYS A 176 -1.67 -3.41 2.02
N PRO A 177 -2.92 -3.10 1.68
CA PRO A 177 -3.93 -4.14 1.45
C PRO A 177 -3.69 -4.87 0.12
N PHE A 178 -3.91 -6.20 0.16
CA PHE A 178 -3.95 -7.06 -1.02
C PHE A 178 -5.07 -8.09 -0.86
N HIS A 179 -6.19 -7.87 -1.53
CA HIS A 179 -7.33 -8.78 -1.56
C HIS A 179 -7.34 -9.57 -2.86
N TYR A 180 -7.78 -10.83 -2.82
CA TYR A 180 -7.80 -11.64 -4.03
C TYR A 180 -8.97 -12.64 -4.03
N VAL A 181 -9.33 -13.04 -5.25
CA VAL A 181 -10.25 -14.14 -5.55
C VAL A 181 -9.48 -15.17 -6.35
N TYR A 182 -9.56 -16.43 -5.93
CA TYR A 182 -8.97 -17.53 -6.68
C TYR A 182 -9.99 -18.66 -6.86
N ILE A 183 -10.28 -18.95 -8.11
CA ILE A 183 -11.09 -20.10 -8.52
C ILE A 183 -10.17 -21.03 -9.32
N PRO A 184 -9.80 -22.19 -8.79
CA PRO A 184 -8.83 -23.10 -9.43
C PRO A 184 -9.16 -23.35 -10.90
N GLN A 185 -8.15 -23.30 -11.76
CA GLN A 185 -8.23 -23.54 -13.20
C GLN A 185 -9.13 -22.55 -13.97
N ARG A 186 -9.69 -21.53 -13.30
CA ARG A 186 -10.64 -20.59 -13.95
C ARG A 186 -10.21 -19.13 -13.83
N LEU A 187 -9.97 -18.65 -12.63
CA LEU A 187 -9.83 -17.21 -12.37
C LEU A 187 -8.87 -16.94 -11.22
N PHE A 188 -8.00 -15.97 -11.41
CA PHE A 188 -7.35 -15.24 -10.34
C PHE A 188 -7.59 -13.73 -10.54
N ALA A 189 -8.00 -13.04 -9.48
CA ALA A 189 -8.12 -11.59 -9.51
C ALA A 189 -7.66 -11.01 -8.17
N PHE A 190 -7.09 -9.81 -8.20
CA PHE A 190 -6.63 -9.12 -7.00
C PHE A 190 -6.94 -7.62 -7.05
N ALA A 191 -6.99 -7.01 -5.88
CA ALA A 191 -7.19 -5.56 -5.75
C ALA A 191 -6.69 -5.02 -4.41
N SER A 192 -6.39 -3.72 -4.37
CA SER A 192 -6.16 -2.99 -3.10
C SER A 192 -7.42 -2.92 -2.24
N GLU A 193 -8.58 -2.80 -2.86
CA GLU A 193 -9.87 -2.71 -2.17
C GLU A 193 -10.88 -3.67 -2.80
N MET A 194 -11.74 -4.28 -1.97
CA MET A 194 -12.69 -5.31 -2.40
C MET A 194 -13.74 -4.76 -3.36
N LYS A 195 -14.06 -3.45 -3.27
CA LYS A 195 -14.99 -2.78 -4.19
C LYS A 195 -14.57 -2.86 -5.65
N SER A 196 -13.27 -2.96 -5.93
CA SER A 196 -12.77 -3.19 -7.29
C SER A 196 -13.18 -4.55 -7.83
N LEU A 197 -13.10 -5.61 -7.00
CA LEU A 197 -13.52 -6.96 -7.37
C LEU A 197 -15.04 -7.01 -7.63
N TRP A 198 -15.82 -6.28 -6.81
CA TRP A 198 -17.27 -6.17 -7.03
C TRP A 198 -17.62 -5.37 -8.29
N ALA A 199 -16.93 -4.26 -8.54
CA ALA A 199 -17.14 -3.42 -9.72
C ALA A 199 -16.83 -4.15 -11.04
N ALA A 200 -15.87 -5.06 -11.01
CA ALA A 200 -15.55 -5.95 -12.13
C ALA A 200 -16.50 -7.14 -12.25
N GLY A 201 -17.40 -7.39 -11.28
CA GLY A 201 -18.28 -8.57 -11.27
C GLY A 201 -17.57 -9.89 -10.97
N LEU A 202 -16.39 -9.85 -10.32
CA LEU A 202 -15.54 -11.01 -10.05
C LEU A 202 -15.80 -11.65 -8.69
N ALA A 203 -16.51 -10.95 -7.79
CA ALA A 203 -16.89 -11.43 -6.46
C ALA A 203 -18.29 -10.96 -6.09
N GLY A 204 -18.97 -11.75 -5.24
CA GLY A 204 -20.23 -11.37 -4.60
C GLY A 204 -19.99 -10.64 -3.27
N ARG A 205 -21.09 -10.16 -2.66
CA ARG A 205 -21.09 -9.53 -1.34
C ARG A 205 -21.73 -10.42 -0.27
N ARG A 206 -21.70 -11.72 -0.47
CA ARG A 206 -22.23 -12.66 0.52
C ARG A 206 -21.30 -12.67 1.73
N ILE A 207 -21.89 -12.54 2.91
CA ILE A 207 -21.17 -12.47 4.17
C ILE A 207 -20.70 -13.89 4.57
N HIS A 208 -19.47 -13.98 5.05
CA HIS A 208 -18.90 -15.16 5.67
C HIS A 208 -19.31 -15.19 7.15
N GLU A 209 -20.26 -16.06 7.48
CA GLU A 209 -20.94 -16.07 8.80
C GLU A 209 -19.98 -16.28 9.97
N GLU A 210 -18.97 -17.14 9.81
CA GLU A 210 -17.99 -17.39 10.90
C GLU A 210 -17.13 -16.15 11.18
N THR A 211 -16.68 -15.44 10.13
CA THR A 211 -15.90 -14.21 10.31
C THR A 211 -16.75 -13.11 10.94
N LEU A 212 -18.03 -12.98 10.54
CA LEU A 212 -18.95 -12.06 11.18
C LEU A 212 -19.17 -12.40 12.65
N ALA A 213 -19.32 -13.69 12.98
CA ALA A 213 -19.47 -14.12 14.37
C ALA A 213 -18.24 -13.78 15.22
N LEU A 214 -17.02 -14.02 14.71
CA LEU A 214 -15.77 -13.67 15.39
C LEU A 214 -15.63 -12.15 15.58
N PHE A 215 -16.02 -11.35 14.58
CA PHE A 215 -16.08 -9.91 14.72
C PHE A 215 -17.05 -9.46 15.82
N THR A 216 -18.27 -9.99 15.80
CA THR A 216 -19.31 -9.58 16.78
C THR A 216 -19.00 -10.01 18.20
N GLN A 217 -18.31 -11.14 18.39
CA GLN A 217 -17.98 -11.68 19.71
C GLN A 217 -16.66 -11.14 20.26
N HIS A 218 -15.67 -10.92 19.41
CA HIS A 218 -14.29 -10.62 19.84
C HIS A 218 -13.73 -9.32 19.26
N GLY A 219 -14.46 -8.63 18.37
CA GLY A 219 -13.96 -7.42 17.70
C GLY A 219 -12.82 -7.71 16.70
N GLN A 220 -12.57 -8.97 16.34
CA GLN A 220 -11.49 -9.34 15.45
C GLN A 220 -11.90 -9.11 14.00
N VAL A 221 -11.16 -8.27 13.28
CA VAL A 221 -11.41 -7.94 11.87
C VAL A 221 -10.49 -8.73 10.94
N GLU A 222 -9.21 -8.88 11.31
CA GLU A 222 -8.23 -9.59 10.52
C GLU A 222 -7.91 -10.96 11.12
N ILE A 223 -8.51 -12.02 10.56
CA ILE A 223 -8.31 -13.39 11.01
C ILE A 223 -7.74 -14.18 9.84
N GLY A 224 -6.41 -14.28 9.80
CA GLY A 224 -5.71 -15.01 8.73
C GLY A 224 -6.01 -14.43 7.33
N GLU A 225 -6.41 -15.32 6.41
CA GLU A 225 -6.68 -14.96 5.03
C GLU A 225 -8.14 -14.56 4.76
N GLN A 226 -9.05 -14.93 5.64
CA GLN A 226 -10.47 -14.76 5.40
C GLN A 226 -10.90 -13.31 5.64
N THR A 227 -11.63 -12.76 4.68
CA THR A 227 -12.35 -11.49 4.87
C THR A 227 -13.76 -11.75 5.38
N ILE A 228 -14.50 -10.68 5.69
CA ILE A 228 -15.93 -10.79 6.04
C ILE A 228 -16.80 -11.26 4.86
N TYR A 229 -16.28 -11.27 3.65
CA TYR A 229 -17.00 -11.71 2.46
C TYR A 229 -16.53 -13.09 2.00
N GLU A 230 -17.50 -13.96 1.64
CA GLU A 230 -17.20 -15.22 0.98
C GLU A 230 -16.43 -14.97 -0.32
N ASN A 231 -15.51 -15.86 -0.65
CA ASN A 231 -14.73 -15.86 -1.90
C ASN A 231 -13.77 -14.67 -2.10
N ILE A 232 -13.64 -13.74 -1.13
CA ILE A 232 -12.58 -12.76 -1.14
C ILE A 232 -11.62 -13.09 0.01
N GLN A 233 -10.38 -13.29 -0.32
CA GLN A 233 -9.31 -13.54 0.64
C GLN A 233 -8.36 -12.34 0.68
N ARG A 234 -7.64 -12.18 1.78
CA ARG A 234 -6.50 -11.27 1.87
C ARG A 234 -5.20 -12.07 1.86
N LEU A 235 -4.18 -11.53 1.20
CA LEU A 235 -2.85 -12.08 1.35
C LEU A 235 -2.33 -11.69 2.75
N PRO A 236 -1.95 -12.65 3.60
CA PRO A 236 -1.45 -12.31 4.93
C PRO A 236 -0.17 -11.48 4.88
N GLN A 237 0.13 -10.77 5.97
CA GLN A 237 1.38 -10.06 6.14
C GLN A 237 2.59 -11.01 6.01
N ALA A 238 3.67 -10.52 5.42
CA ALA A 238 4.89 -11.28 5.18
C ALA A 238 4.72 -12.51 4.26
N TYR A 239 3.64 -12.54 3.45
CA TYR A 239 3.44 -13.59 2.48
C TYR A 239 3.65 -13.11 1.05
N CYS A 240 4.16 -14.03 0.24
CA CYS A 240 4.09 -13.94 -1.21
C CYS A 240 3.29 -15.12 -1.77
N LEU A 241 2.76 -14.94 -2.96
CA LEU A 241 2.10 -15.97 -3.74
C LEU A 241 2.66 -16.03 -5.15
N THR A 242 2.71 -17.23 -5.70
CA THR A 242 3.07 -17.47 -7.09
C THR A 242 1.97 -18.29 -7.74
N LEU A 243 1.47 -17.80 -8.87
CA LEU A 243 0.47 -18.47 -9.69
C LEU A 243 1.07 -18.77 -11.06
N THR A 244 1.09 -20.02 -11.45
CA THR A 244 1.61 -20.49 -12.74
C THR A 244 0.50 -20.73 -13.75
N ALA A 245 0.85 -20.76 -15.05
CA ALA A 245 -0.12 -20.91 -16.14
C ALA A 245 -0.92 -22.23 -16.10
N ASP A 246 -0.41 -23.26 -15.41
CA ASP A 246 -1.13 -24.50 -15.13
C ASP A 246 -2.18 -24.35 -14.00
N GLY A 247 -2.36 -23.13 -13.50
CA GLY A 247 -3.33 -22.80 -12.46
C GLY A 247 -2.89 -23.19 -11.04
N ARG A 248 -1.64 -23.57 -10.80
CA ARG A 248 -1.15 -23.89 -9.46
C ARG A 248 -0.80 -22.63 -8.71
N LEU A 249 -1.47 -22.39 -7.58
CA LEU A 249 -1.21 -21.31 -6.65
C LEU A 249 -0.40 -21.83 -5.47
N GLN A 250 0.75 -21.18 -5.22
CA GLN A 250 1.61 -21.47 -4.06
C GLN A 250 1.74 -20.21 -3.22
N LYS A 251 1.71 -20.36 -1.90
CA LYS A 251 1.92 -19.25 -0.95
C LYS A 251 3.11 -19.59 -0.06
N ARG A 252 3.93 -18.60 0.23
CA ARG A 252 5.12 -18.73 1.09
C ARG A 252 5.18 -17.53 2.02
N ARG A 253 5.34 -17.78 3.32
CA ARG A 253 5.75 -16.76 4.28
C ARG A 253 7.24 -16.49 4.07
N TYR A 254 7.61 -15.25 3.76
CA TYR A 254 9.00 -14.90 3.47
C TYR A 254 9.72 -14.26 4.67
N TRP A 255 8.97 -13.85 5.69
CA TRP A 255 9.52 -13.26 6.91
C TRP A 255 8.66 -13.59 8.13
N ASP A 256 9.33 -13.72 9.29
CA ASP A 256 8.72 -13.90 10.61
C ASP A 256 9.65 -13.39 11.70
N ILE A 257 9.08 -13.10 12.87
CA ILE A 257 9.83 -12.84 14.09
C ILE A 257 9.92 -14.15 14.88
N ASP A 258 11.14 -14.60 15.22
CA ASP A 258 11.29 -15.69 16.19
C ASP A 258 11.27 -15.09 17.62
N PRO A 259 10.18 -15.26 18.40
CA PRO A 259 10.07 -14.70 19.74
C PRO A 259 11.04 -15.33 20.74
N ARG A 260 11.74 -16.41 20.34
CA ARG A 260 12.74 -17.10 21.16
C ARG A 260 14.12 -16.47 21.02
N GLU A 261 14.36 -15.68 19.98
CA GLU A 261 15.62 -14.97 19.84
C GLU A 261 15.82 -13.99 21.00
N ARG A 262 17.00 -14.02 21.59
CA ARG A 262 17.40 -13.16 22.69
C ARG A 262 18.73 -12.50 22.35
N ILE A 263 18.79 -11.22 22.59
CA ILE A 263 20.06 -10.50 22.57
C ILE A 263 20.56 -10.52 24.02
N GLU A 264 21.60 -11.29 24.31
CA GLU A 264 22.14 -11.46 25.66
C GLU A 264 23.41 -10.62 25.88
N GLY A 265 23.68 -10.29 27.13
CA GLY A 265 24.92 -9.64 27.53
C GLY A 265 25.01 -8.13 27.28
N TRP A 266 23.89 -7.49 26.91
CA TRP A 266 23.84 -6.03 26.80
C TRP A 266 23.37 -5.38 28.09
N THR A 267 23.83 -4.13 28.34
CA THR A 267 23.28 -3.28 29.39
C THR A 267 22.03 -2.55 28.89
N ASP A 268 21.23 -2.03 29.83
CA ASP A 268 20.03 -1.26 29.48
C ASP A 268 20.36 -0.04 28.63
N GLU A 269 21.48 0.61 28.89
CA GLU A 269 21.97 1.76 28.11
C GLU A 269 22.25 1.36 26.66
N ARG A 270 22.85 0.18 26.45
CA ARG A 270 23.12 -0.33 25.09
C ARG A 270 21.86 -0.69 24.34
N TYR A 271 20.88 -1.30 25.00
CA TYR A 271 19.54 -1.53 24.39
C TYR A 271 18.90 -0.21 24.00
N ALA A 272 18.91 0.79 24.88
CA ALA A 272 18.33 2.11 24.61
C ALA A 272 19.04 2.84 23.47
N GLU A 273 20.38 2.74 23.38
CA GLU A 273 21.17 3.32 22.29
C GLU A 273 20.83 2.67 20.95
N GLN A 274 20.83 1.34 20.89
CA GLN A 274 20.52 0.59 19.67
C GLN A 274 19.07 0.83 19.20
N PHE A 275 18.12 0.86 20.14
CA PHE A 275 16.75 1.23 19.83
C PHE A 275 16.66 2.64 19.22
N ARG A 276 17.34 3.62 19.81
CA ARG A 276 17.39 5.01 19.30
C ARG A 276 17.96 5.08 17.89
N GLU A 277 19.04 4.34 17.64
CA GLU A 277 19.66 4.28 16.31
C GLU A 277 18.70 3.71 15.27
N HIS A 278 18.09 2.55 15.55
CA HIS A 278 17.13 1.92 14.64
C HIS A 278 15.90 2.78 14.41
N PHE A 279 15.34 3.36 15.47
CA PHE A 279 14.18 4.24 15.38
C PHE A 279 14.49 5.48 14.55
N THR A 280 15.62 6.14 14.81
CA THR A 280 16.05 7.32 14.05
C THR A 280 16.29 6.99 12.58
N SER A 281 16.95 5.88 12.30
CA SER A 281 17.16 5.37 10.94
C SER A 281 15.82 5.09 10.23
N SER A 282 14.89 4.45 10.93
CA SER A 282 13.56 4.13 10.40
C SER A 282 12.77 5.39 10.03
N VAL A 283 12.77 6.41 10.89
CA VAL A 283 12.14 7.70 10.62
C VAL A 283 12.83 8.39 9.43
N ASN A 284 14.16 8.42 9.40
CA ASN A 284 14.92 9.06 8.32
C ASN A 284 14.64 8.44 6.95
N LEU A 285 14.52 7.12 6.88
CA LEU A 285 14.17 6.41 5.65
C LEU A 285 12.77 6.81 5.14
N ARG A 286 11.81 6.96 6.05
CA ARG A 286 10.42 7.31 5.74
C ARG A 286 10.19 8.78 5.40
N LEU A 287 11.20 9.64 5.62
CA LEU A 287 11.20 11.03 5.16
C LEU A 287 11.60 11.18 3.67
N ARG A 288 11.99 10.10 3.01
CA ARG A 288 12.32 10.08 1.57
C ARG A 288 11.05 10.22 0.75
N ALA A 289 10.73 11.44 0.35
CA ALA A 289 9.57 11.76 -0.49
C ALA A 289 9.88 13.00 -1.34
N ASP A 290 9.26 13.09 -2.52
CA ASP A 290 9.32 14.27 -3.41
C ASP A 290 8.09 15.19 -3.19
N VAL A 291 7.30 14.91 -2.16
CA VAL A 291 6.11 15.67 -1.74
C VAL A 291 6.20 16.05 -0.26
N PRO A 292 5.39 17.03 0.21
CA PRO A 292 5.36 17.39 1.62
C PRO A 292 4.99 16.23 2.53
N VAL A 293 5.81 16.02 3.58
CA VAL A 293 5.59 15.04 4.64
C VAL A 293 5.23 15.77 5.93
N GLY A 294 4.15 15.34 6.57
CA GLY A 294 3.75 15.76 7.92
C GLY A 294 3.72 14.57 8.86
N SER A 295 3.20 14.79 10.05
CA SER A 295 3.00 13.71 11.02
C SER A 295 1.71 13.89 11.82
N SER A 296 1.13 12.79 12.26
CA SER A 296 0.08 12.83 13.29
C SER A 296 0.72 13.14 14.65
N LEU A 297 -0.02 13.85 15.50
CA LEU A 297 0.37 14.15 16.86
C LEU A 297 -0.83 13.91 17.78
N SER A 298 -0.84 12.78 18.46
CA SER A 298 -1.91 12.44 19.44
C SER A 298 -1.60 12.93 20.87
N GLY A 299 -0.34 13.25 21.17
CA GLY A 299 0.12 13.53 22.53
C GLY A 299 0.60 12.28 23.26
N GLY A 300 0.38 11.09 22.73
CA GLY A 300 0.96 9.84 23.23
C GLY A 300 2.48 9.78 23.01
N LEU A 301 3.14 8.83 23.69
CA LEU A 301 4.61 8.69 23.68
C LEU A 301 5.13 8.47 22.26
N ASP A 302 4.50 7.58 21.49
CA ASP A 302 4.96 7.18 20.15
C ASP A 302 4.90 8.34 19.16
N SER A 303 3.74 8.98 19.02
CA SER A 303 3.57 10.13 18.12
C SER A 303 4.49 11.30 18.51
N SER A 304 4.65 11.55 19.80
CA SER A 304 5.55 12.59 20.32
C SER A 304 7.02 12.28 20.00
N THR A 305 7.40 11.01 20.09
CA THR A 305 8.77 10.56 19.75
C THR A 305 9.03 10.70 18.24
N VAL A 306 8.07 10.27 17.39
CA VAL A 306 8.15 10.46 15.93
C VAL A 306 8.32 11.94 15.58
N VAL A 307 7.48 12.83 16.11
CA VAL A 307 7.56 14.28 15.88
C VAL A 307 8.92 14.83 16.29
N SER A 308 9.42 14.45 17.48
CA SER A 308 10.68 14.94 18.02
C SER A 308 11.88 14.46 17.20
N VAL A 309 11.86 13.21 16.71
CA VAL A 309 12.93 12.67 15.85
C VAL A 309 12.89 13.34 14.47
N ILE A 310 11.72 13.49 13.85
CA ILE A 310 11.59 14.24 12.59
C ILE A 310 12.18 15.64 12.74
N ASN A 311 11.80 16.36 13.81
CA ASN A 311 12.26 17.72 14.04
C ASN A 311 13.79 17.84 14.18
N ARG A 312 14.46 16.81 14.72
CA ARG A 312 15.93 16.74 14.80
C ARG A 312 16.58 16.44 13.45
N LEU A 313 15.90 15.69 12.59
CA LEU A 313 16.41 15.32 11.26
C LEU A 313 16.19 16.42 10.22
N LEU A 314 15.19 17.28 10.41
CA LEU A 314 14.91 18.39 9.50
C LEU A 314 15.92 19.52 9.65
N PRO A 315 16.22 20.25 8.56
CA PRO A 315 17.01 21.48 8.64
C PRO A 315 16.43 22.49 9.64
N GLU A 316 17.28 23.29 10.28
CA GLU A 316 16.83 24.28 11.28
C GLU A 316 15.81 25.30 10.76
N THR A 317 15.79 25.54 9.45
CA THR A 317 14.85 26.45 8.79
C THR A 317 13.51 25.79 8.47
N ALA A 318 13.40 24.49 8.57
CA ALA A 318 12.16 23.76 8.27
C ALA A 318 11.22 23.74 9.46
N VAL A 319 9.92 23.87 9.17
CA VAL A 319 8.83 23.72 10.13
C VAL A 319 8.03 22.49 9.75
N GLN A 320 7.92 21.55 10.68
CA GLN A 320 7.14 20.33 10.50
C GLN A 320 5.66 20.62 10.69
N LYS A 321 4.81 20.18 9.77
CA LYS A 321 3.35 20.22 9.96
C LYS A 321 2.90 19.00 10.74
N THR A 322 2.13 19.24 11.81
CA THR A 322 1.49 18.19 12.61
C THR A 322 -0.03 18.30 12.54
N PHE A 323 -0.70 17.15 12.65
CA PHE A 323 -2.14 17.06 12.53
C PHE A 323 -2.71 16.24 13.69
N SER A 324 -3.75 16.77 14.37
CA SER A 324 -4.28 16.20 15.60
C SER A 324 -5.79 16.18 15.59
N ALA A 325 -6.38 15.11 16.13
CA ALA A 325 -7.78 15.10 16.56
C ALA A 325 -7.87 15.59 18.01
N ARG A 326 -8.80 16.51 18.27
CA ARG A 326 -9.09 17.07 19.59
C ARG A 326 -10.52 16.72 19.98
N PHE A 327 -10.78 16.69 21.26
CA PHE A 327 -12.11 16.35 21.79
C PHE A 327 -12.52 17.36 22.85
N ASP A 328 -13.83 17.68 22.90
CA ASP A 328 -14.39 18.56 23.92
C ASP A 328 -14.42 17.91 25.32
N ASP A 329 -14.38 16.57 25.37
CA ASP A 329 -14.28 15.81 26.62
C ASP A 329 -12.82 15.83 27.13
N PRO A 330 -12.54 16.50 28.27
CA PRO A 330 -11.20 16.61 28.82
C PRO A 330 -10.58 15.26 29.22
N SER A 331 -11.39 14.22 29.41
CA SER A 331 -10.89 12.88 29.73
C SER A 331 -10.31 12.14 28.50
N ARG A 332 -10.68 12.59 27.31
CA ARG A 332 -10.24 12.05 26.02
C ARG A 332 -9.30 12.97 25.25
N ASP A 333 -9.25 14.26 25.65
CA ASP A 333 -8.42 15.25 24.95
C ASP A 333 -7.00 15.25 25.50
N GLU A 334 -6.07 14.92 24.64
CA GLU A 334 -4.63 14.88 24.94
C GLU A 334 -3.90 16.21 24.62
N GLY A 335 -4.65 17.28 24.37
CA GLY A 335 -4.14 18.60 23.98
C GLY A 335 -3.00 19.13 24.84
N LYS A 336 -3.06 18.94 26.17
CA LYS A 336 -2.00 19.35 27.09
C LYS A 336 -0.65 18.70 26.79
N TRP A 337 -0.65 17.45 26.31
CA TRP A 337 0.58 16.75 25.97
C TRP A 337 1.10 17.19 24.59
N MET A 338 0.18 17.42 23.65
CA MET A 338 0.50 18.00 22.36
C MET A 338 1.14 19.39 22.52
N ASP A 339 0.67 20.21 23.46
CA ASP A 339 1.22 21.54 23.77
C ASP A 339 2.69 21.45 24.23
N LEU A 340 3.03 20.48 25.06
CA LEU A 340 4.42 20.26 25.48
C LEU A 340 5.34 19.89 24.32
N VAL A 341 4.85 19.04 23.40
CA VAL A 341 5.61 18.67 22.19
C VAL A 341 5.82 19.88 21.31
N THR A 342 4.78 20.69 21.09
CA THR A 342 4.86 21.88 20.22
C THR A 342 5.76 22.99 20.80
N GLN A 343 5.82 23.11 22.14
CA GLN A 343 6.73 24.05 22.80
C GLN A 343 8.20 23.65 22.65
N SER A 344 8.48 22.35 22.50
CA SER A 344 9.83 21.80 22.45
C SER A 344 10.35 21.56 21.03
N ASN A 345 9.50 21.69 20.03
CA ASN A 345 9.81 21.40 18.63
C ASN A 345 9.30 22.51 17.70
N ARG A 346 9.94 22.66 16.53
CA ARG A 346 9.52 23.61 15.50
C ARG A 346 8.40 22.99 14.66
N VAL A 347 7.16 23.14 15.11
CA VAL A 347 6.00 22.54 14.48
C VAL A 347 4.91 23.58 14.21
N GLU A 348 4.24 23.42 13.08
CA GLU A 348 2.98 24.08 12.75
C GLU A 348 1.87 23.08 13.06
N ARG A 349 1.13 23.32 14.14
CA ARG A 349 0.07 22.43 14.59
C ARG A 349 -1.25 22.75 13.89
N ASN A 350 -1.92 21.70 13.43
CA ASN A 350 -3.23 21.77 12.81
C ASN A 350 -4.18 20.80 13.54
N ASP A 351 -5.26 21.31 14.06
CA ASP A 351 -6.21 20.54 14.87
C ASP A 351 -7.56 20.40 14.18
N VAL A 352 -8.24 19.27 14.39
CA VAL A 352 -9.63 19.02 14.01
C VAL A 352 -10.40 18.47 15.20
N TRP A 353 -11.68 18.86 15.29
CA TRP A 353 -12.60 18.38 16.32
C TRP A 353 -13.67 17.49 15.67
N PRO A 354 -13.48 16.14 15.66
CA PRO A 354 -14.51 15.21 15.22
C PRO A 354 -15.70 15.23 16.21
N THR A 355 -16.92 15.39 15.68
CA THR A 355 -18.14 15.36 16.49
C THR A 355 -18.99 14.13 16.16
N ALA A 356 -19.88 13.75 17.10
CA ALA A 356 -20.79 12.62 16.90
C ALA A 356 -21.77 12.89 15.74
N GLU A 357 -22.25 14.13 15.60
CA GLU A 357 -23.17 14.50 14.52
C GLU A 357 -22.52 14.28 13.17
N ARG A 358 -21.30 14.80 12.96
CA ARG A 358 -20.56 14.61 11.72
C ARG A 358 -20.18 13.16 11.47
N PHE A 359 -19.89 12.40 12.52
CA PHE A 359 -19.64 10.96 12.38
C PHE A 359 -20.86 10.25 11.76
N PHE A 360 -22.06 10.52 12.25
CA PHE A 360 -23.27 9.90 11.69
C PHE A 360 -23.59 10.39 10.28
N GLU A 361 -23.36 11.67 9.97
CA GLU A 361 -23.52 12.22 8.63
C GLU A 361 -22.59 11.57 7.59
N GLU A 362 -21.37 11.23 8.01
CA GLU A 362 -20.33 10.68 7.13
C GLU A 362 -20.20 9.14 7.22
N LEU A 363 -21.00 8.48 8.03
CA LEU A 363 -20.88 7.06 8.36
C LEU A 363 -20.93 6.15 7.12
N GLU A 364 -21.87 6.39 6.21
CA GLU A 364 -22.02 5.62 4.97
C GLU A 364 -20.74 5.73 4.10
N ARG A 365 -20.20 6.94 4.01
CA ARG A 365 -18.96 7.19 3.28
C ARG A 365 -17.77 6.52 3.95
N LEU A 366 -17.69 6.56 5.27
CA LEU A 366 -16.64 5.88 6.04
C LEU A 366 -16.69 4.37 5.80
N PHE A 367 -17.88 3.75 5.88
CA PHE A 367 -18.06 2.33 5.59
C PHE A 367 -17.69 1.97 4.12
N TRP A 368 -18.01 2.86 3.19
CA TRP A 368 -17.62 2.66 1.79
C TRP A 368 -16.10 2.57 1.62
N HIS A 369 -15.32 3.32 2.40
CA HIS A 369 -13.85 3.25 2.37
C HIS A 369 -13.31 2.08 3.18
N GLN A 370 -13.89 1.76 4.33
CA GLN A 370 -13.41 0.69 5.20
C GLN A 370 -13.71 -0.72 4.65
N GLU A 371 -14.85 -0.88 3.96
CA GLU A 371 -15.35 -2.14 3.36
C GLU A 371 -15.65 -3.27 4.35
N GLU A 372 -15.07 -3.24 5.54
CA GLU A 372 -15.29 -4.18 6.63
C GLU A 372 -15.73 -3.40 7.89
N PRO A 373 -16.41 -4.06 8.84
CA PRO A 373 -16.80 -3.40 10.09
C PRO A 373 -15.57 -3.05 10.92
N PHE A 374 -15.71 -2.04 11.78
CA PHE A 374 -14.68 -1.58 12.71
C PHE A 374 -15.25 -1.44 14.12
N THR A 375 -14.39 -1.57 15.13
CA THR A 375 -14.78 -1.65 16.54
C THR A 375 -14.71 -0.31 17.28
N SER A 376 -14.08 0.70 16.70
CA SER A 376 -13.79 1.97 17.39
C SER A 376 -14.10 3.19 16.53
N SER A 377 -14.63 4.23 17.15
CA SER A 377 -14.77 5.55 16.52
C SER A 377 -13.43 6.27 16.26
N SER A 378 -12.31 5.73 16.75
CA SER A 378 -10.96 6.25 16.47
C SER A 378 -10.65 6.25 14.96
N VAL A 379 -11.25 5.33 14.19
CA VAL A 379 -11.18 5.30 12.72
C VAL A 379 -11.71 6.61 12.12
N TYR A 380 -12.78 7.18 12.68
CA TYR A 380 -13.32 8.46 12.22
C TYR A 380 -12.42 9.65 12.61
N ALA A 381 -11.81 9.60 13.79
CA ALA A 381 -10.85 10.61 14.21
C ALA A 381 -9.65 10.63 13.25
N GLN A 382 -9.09 9.46 12.92
CA GLN A 382 -7.99 9.34 11.95
C GLN A 382 -8.42 9.79 10.54
N TRP A 383 -9.61 9.41 10.09
CA TRP A 383 -10.18 9.92 8.83
C TRP A 383 -10.21 11.45 8.78
N SER A 384 -10.61 12.09 9.90
CA SER A 384 -10.68 13.55 10.00
C SER A 384 -9.30 14.19 9.97
N VAL A 385 -8.30 13.57 10.62
CA VAL A 385 -6.88 13.99 10.57
C VAL A 385 -6.33 13.88 9.16
N MET A 386 -6.54 12.75 8.45
CA MET A 386 -6.07 12.56 7.07
C MET A 386 -6.70 13.58 6.12
N ARG A 387 -7.99 13.89 6.30
CA ARG A 387 -8.68 14.92 5.53
C ARG A 387 -8.09 16.32 5.79
N LEU A 388 -7.80 16.65 7.06
CA LEU A 388 -7.17 17.91 7.43
C LEU A 388 -5.77 18.04 6.82
N ALA A 389 -4.96 16.98 6.83
CA ALA A 389 -3.64 16.96 6.21
C ALA A 389 -3.71 17.26 4.71
N LYS A 390 -4.64 16.60 4.00
CA LYS A 390 -4.88 16.84 2.58
C LYS A 390 -5.30 18.28 2.29
N GLN A 391 -6.17 18.86 3.12
CA GLN A 391 -6.60 20.28 3.00
C GLN A 391 -5.44 21.25 3.18
N ASN A 392 -4.41 20.87 3.95
CA ASN A 392 -3.19 21.66 4.19
C ASN A 392 -2.04 21.30 3.23
N GLY A 393 -2.32 20.60 2.13
CA GLY A 393 -1.36 20.28 1.08
C GLY A 393 -0.31 19.24 1.49
N VAL A 394 -0.57 18.44 2.53
CA VAL A 394 0.30 17.35 2.96
C VAL A 394 -0.22 16.04 2.38
N THR A 395 0.65 15.34 1.64
CA THR A 395 0.31 14.09 0.95
C THR A 395 0.67 12.86 1.77
N VAL A 396 1.73 12.93 2.56
CA VAL A 396 2.24 11.81 3.37
C VAL A 396 2.21 12.21 4.84
N LEU A 397 1.67 11.33 5.69
CA LEU A 397 1.76 11.42 7.14
C LEU A 397 2.61 10.27 7.67
N LEU A 398 3.65 10.61 8.46
CA LEU A 398 4.27 9.66 9.36
C LEU A 398 3.39 9.54 10.61
N ASP A 399 2.95 8.34 10.86
CA ASP A 399 2.06 8.04 11.98
C ASP A 399 2.71 7.06 12.93
N GLY A 400 2.38 7.17 14.22
CA GLY A 400 2.86 6.30 15.28
C GLY A 400 2.05 5.02 15.53
N PRO A 401 0.78 4.88 15.08
CA PRO A 401 0.03 3.67 15.31
C PRO A 401 0.62 2.50 14.51
N GLY A 402 1.11 1.51 15.21
CA GLY A 402 1.77 0.35 14.63
C GLY A 402 2.81 -0.26 15.57
N LEU A 403 3.35 0.51 16.48
CA LEU A 403 4.20 0.00 17.54
C LEU A 403 3.40 -0.78 18.60
N GLU A 404 2.16 -0.39 18.87
CA GLU A 404 1.28 -1.07 19.82
C GLU A 404 0.78 -2.44 19.33
N TYR A 405 0.76 -2.68 18.02
CA TYR A 405 0.35 -3.96 17.42
C TYR A 405 1.53 -4.83 16.99
N SER A 406 2.76 -4.35 17.19
CA SER A 406 3.99 -5.05 16.80
C SER A 406 4.74 -5.63 18.00
N LEU A 407 4.22 -5.46 19.20
CA LEU A 407 4.65 -6.06 20.45
C LEU A 407 3.57 -7.03 20.95
#